data_65766900a7eeeb247e041edd7e6d1433
#
_entry.id   65766900a7eeeb247e041edd7e6d1433
#
_cell.length_a   1.000
_cell.length_b   1.000
_cell.length_c   1.000
_cell.angle_alpha   90.00
_cell.angle_beta   90.00
_cell.angle_gamma   90.00
#
_symmetry.space_group_name_H-M   'P 1'
#
loop_
_entity.id
_entity.type
_entity.pdbx_description
1 polymer ?
#
loop_
_entity_poly.entity_id
_entity_poly.type
_entity_poly.pdbx_seq_one_letter_code
_entity_poly.pdbx_strand_id
1 'polypeptide(L)'
;MRVAVITGGMGGLGDSISTKMHATGYRVVVTHSPSNTKAKDWLSEHKASGREFSAYPVDVADFDSCKECVARIAKEVGPVDILVNNAGITRDTTFKKMSKGDWDSVIRTNLDSVFNMTKQVMDGMVERGWGRVVNVSSVNGSKGAFGQTNYSAAKAGMHGFTKALALEVARKGVTVNTISPGYIGTKMVMAIPKEVLDAKILPQIPLGRLGKPEEIAGLIIYLCSDEAAFVTGANIAINGGQHMQ
;
A
#
# COMPACT_ATOMS: atom_id res chain seq x y z
N MET A 1 1.24 10.47 20.01
CA MET A 1 1.94 9.91 18.82
C MET A 1 0.90 9.13 18.05
N ARG A 2 0.69 9.45 16.75
CA ARG A 2 -0.31 8.79 15.90
C ARG A 2 0.14 7.38 15.51
N VAL A 3 -0.79 6.42 15.50
CA VAL A 3 -0.53 5.03 15.14
C VAL A 3 -0.77 4.84 13.64
N ALA A 4 0.25 4.36 12.93
CA ALA A 4 0.21 4.07 11.50
C ALA A 4 0.33 2.57 11.25
N VAL A 5 -0.66 1.99 10.58
CA VAL A 5 -0.67 0.58 10.16
C VAL A 5 -0.33 0.50 8.68
N ILE A 6 0.70 -0.30 8.34
CA ILE A 6 1.13 -0.55 6.96
C ILE A 6 0.92 -2.03 6.64
N THR A 7 -0.01 -2.34 5.73
CA THR A 7 -0.20 -3.72 5.30
C THR A 7 0.94 -4.17 4.39
N GLY A 8 1.46 -5.38 4.64
CA GLY A 8 2.66 -5.85 3.92
C GLY A 8 3.91 -4.99 4.21
N GLY A 9 4.00 -4.40 5.40
CA GLY A 9 5.00 -3.40 5.78
C GLY A 9 6.43 -3.91 5.89
N MET A 10 6.67 -5.22 5.75
CA MET A 10 8.00 -5.83 5.78
C MET A 10 8.60 -6.09 4.38
N GLY A 11 7.82 -5.92 3.32
CA GLY A 11 8.26 -6.21 1.95
C GLY A 11 8.70 -4.98 1.21
N GLY A 12 9.71 -5.07 0.38
CA GLY A 12 10.13 -4.07 -0.62
C GLY A 12 9.73 -2.63 -0.35
N LEU A 13 8.65 -2.18 -0.97
CA LEU A 13 8.11 -0.84 -0.79
C LEU A 13 7.60 -0.61 0.64
N GLY A 14 6.94 -1.62 1.24
CA GLY A 14 6.41 -1.54 2.61
C GLY A 14 7.48 -1.27 3.66
N ASP A 15 8.66 -1.87 3.52
CA ASP A 15 9.80 -1.64 4.41
C ASP A 15 10.27 -0.17 4.38
N SER A 16 10.41 0.40 3.18
CA SER A 16 10.78 1.79 3.01
C SER A 16 9.72 2.75 3.58
N ILE A 17 8.43 2.45 3.36
CA ILE A 17 7.32 3.21 3.94
C ILE A 17 7.40 3.16 5.48
N SER A 18 7.52 1.96 6.05
CA SER A 18 7.56 1.74 7.50
C SER A 18 8.74 2.49 8.14
N THR A 19 9.93 2.34 7.55
CA THR A 19 11.15 2.99 8.03
C THR A 19 11.03 4.51 8.00
N LYS A 20 10.53 5.06 6.91
CA LYS A 20 10.41 6.52 6.76
C LYS A 20 9.30 7.11 7.63
N MET A 21 8.17 6.42 7.82
CA MET A 21 7.13 6.82 8.77
C MET A 21 7.63 6.80 10.21
N HIS A 22 8.40 5.78 10.60
CA HIS A 22 9.04 5.76 11.93
C HIS A 22 9.97 6.96 12.13
N ALA A 23 10.81 7.27 11.13
CA ALA A 23 11.73 8.41 11.19
C ALA A 23 11.02 9.77 11.30
N THR A 24 9.76 9.87 10.88
CA THR A 24 8.92 11.07 11.02
C THR A 24 8.09 11.11 12.31
N GLY A 25 8.32 10.15 13.23
CA GLY A 25 7.73 10.16 14.56
C GLY A 25 6.37 9.47 14.69
N TYR A 26 5.94 8.68 13.71
CA TYR A 26 4.76 7.83 13.86
C TYR A 26 5.07 6.57 14.67
N ARG A 27 4.09 6.09 15.44
CA ARG A 27 4.13 4.74 16.01
C ARG A 27 3.72 3.76 14.92
N VAL A 28 4.69 3.03 14.38
CA VAL A 28 4.47 2.19 13.20
C VAL A 28 4.15 0.76 13.58
N VAL A 29 3.07 0.26 13.01
CA VAL A 29 2.66 -1.14 13.05
C VAL A 29 2.72 -1.69 11.64
N VAL A 30 3.40 -2.80 11.45
CA VAL A 30 3.45 -3.50 10.17
C VAL A 30 2.63 -4.77 10.23
N THR A 31 1.98 -5.12 9.14
CA THR A 31 1.39 -6.45 9.04
C THR A 31 2.11 -7.29 7.98
N HIS A 32 2.03 -8.60 8.13
CA HIS A 32 2.63 -9.57 7.22
C HIS A 32 1.71 -10.79 7.06
N SER A 33 1.88 -11.55 5.97
CA SER A 33 1.15 -12.81 5.79
C SER A 33 1.42 -13.77 6.96
N PRO A 34 0.43 -14.54 7.44
CA PRO A 34 0.63 -15.60 8.43
C PRO A 34 1.73 -16.60 8.05
N SER A 35 1.95 -16.82 6.75
CA SER A 35 3.01 -17.70 6.24
C SER A 35 4.41 -17.07 6.22
N ASN A 36 4.56 -15.79 6.62
CA ASN A 36 5.86 -15.12 6.63
C ASN A 36 6.72 -15.61 7.81
N THR A 37 7.72 -16.41 7.53
CA THR A 37 8.67 -16.95 8.53
C THR A 37 9.79 -15.96 8.90
N LYS A 38 9.96 -14.85 8.14
CA LYS A 38 11.05 -13.88 8.33
C LYS A 38 10.69 -12.68 9.22
N ALA A 39 9.49 -12.67 9.79
CA ALA A 39 9.03 -11.52 10.57
C ALA A 39 9.92 -11.23 11.79
N LYS A 40 10.39 -12.27 12.48
CA LYS A 40 11.28 -12.12 13.65
C LYS A 40 12.64 -11.54 13.26
N ASP A 41 13.21 -12.02 12.17
CA ASP A 41 14.52 -11.56 11.68
C ASP A 41 14.42 -10.07 11.27
N TRP A 42 13.38 -9.71 10.53
CA TRP A 42 13.11 -8.33 10.13
C TRP A 42 12.99 -7.39 11.35
N LEU A 43 12.23 -7.79 12.37
CA LEU A 43 12.12 -7.00 13.61
C LEU A 43 13.46 -6.86 14.31
N SER A 44 14.27 -7.91 14.37
CA SER A 44 15.59 -7.90 15.00
C SER A 44 16.57 -6.98 14.27
N GLU A 45 16.60 -7.00 12.93
CA GLU A 45 17.42 -6.12 12.09
C GLU A 45 17.07 -4.65 12.32
N HIS A 46 15.77 -4.33 12.35
CA HIS A 46 15.33 -2.95 12.60
C HIS A 46 15.64 -2.50 14.01
N LYS A 47 15.42 -3.35 15.01
CA LYS A 47 15.76 -3.05 16.41
C LYS A 47 17.24 -2.79 16.59
N ALA A 48 18.10 -3.58 15.96
CA ALA A 48 19.56 -3.36 15.95
C ALA A 48 19.94 -2.00 15.32
N SER A 49 19.09 -1.46 14.45
CA SER A 49 19.24 -0.13 13.85
C SER A 49 18.51 0.99 14.61
N GLY A 50 18.07 0.73 15.84
CA GLY A 50 17.36 1.71 16.68
C GLY A 50 15.92 2.01 16.28
N ARG A 51 15.28 1.14 15.48
CA ARG A 51 13.89 1.29 15.06
C ARG A 51 13.02 0.23 15.71
N GLU A 52 11.99 0.66 16.41
CA GLU A 52 11.03 -0.23 17.05
C GLU A 52 9.72 -0.29 16.25
N PHE A 53 9.36 -1.50 15.84
CA PHE A 53 8.12 -1.78 15.15
C PHE A 53 7.31 -2.82 15.90
N SER A 54 5.98 -2.69 15.87
CA SER A 54 5.06 -3.77 16.21
C SER A 54 4.67 -4.51 14.94
N ALA A 55 4.61 -5.84 14.98
CA ALA A 55 4.29 -6.66 13.81
C ALA A 55 3.17 -7.66 14.11
N TYR A 56 2.21 -7.77 13.21
CA TYR A 56 1.06 -8.65 13.35
C TYR A 56 0.84 -9.48 12.08
N PRO A 57 0.62 -10.80 12.23
CA PRO A 57 0.20 -11.62 11.11
C PRO A 57 -1.25 -11.32 10.76
N VAL A 58 -1.57 -11.22 9.47
CA VAL A 58 -2.92 -11.07 8.95
C VAL A 58 -3.02 -11.63 7.53
N ASP A 59 -4.07 -12.38 7.25
CA ASP A 59 -4.50 -12.62 5.87
C ASP A 59 -5.42 -11.46 5.47
N VAL A 60 -4.89 -10.53 4.69
CA VAL A 60 -5.65 -9.34 4.25
C VAL A 60 -6.83 -9.69 3.33
N ALA A 61 -6.81 -10.89 2.72
CA ALA A 61 -7.90 -11.38 1.89
C ALA A 61 -9.07 -11.96 2.71
N ASP A 62 -8.90 -12.11 4.02
CA ASP A 62 -9.90 -12.62 4.95
C ASP A 62 -10.40 -11.51 5.88
N PHE A 63 -11.72 -11.27 5.86
CA PHE A 63 -12.35 -10.18 6.61
C PHE A 63 -12.23 -10.36 8.13
N ASP A 64 -12.43 -11.57 8.63
CA ASP A 64 -12.39 -11.85 10.06
C ASP A 64 -10.94 -11.81 10.58
N SER A 65 -9.97 -12.29 9.81
CA SER A 65 -8.54 -12.12 10.10
C SER A 65 -8.16 -10.64 10.22
N CYS A 66 -8.67 -9.77 9.32
CA CYS A 66 -8.45 -8.33 9.41
C CYS A 66 -9.09 -7.73 10.68
N LYS A 67 -10.31 -8.13 11.02
CA LYS A 67 -11.03 -7.68 12.21
C LYS A 67 -10.28 -8.04 13.49
N GLU A 68 -9.85 -9.28 13.62
CA GLU A 68 -9.08 -9.74 14.79
C GLU A 68 -7.73 -9.02 14.90
N CYS A 69 -7.03 -8.85 13.78
CA CYS A 69 -5.75 -8.16 13.73
C CYS A 69 -5.88 -6.70 14.19
N VAL A 70 -6.84 -5.94 13.66
CA VAL A 70 -7.04 -4.53 14.02
C VAL A 70 -7.51 -4.41 15.49
N ALA A 71 -8.35 -5.29 15.97
CA ALA A 71 -8.77 -5.31 17.38
C ALA A 71 -7.57 -5.53 18.32
N ARG A 72 -6.66 -6.43 17.96
CA ARG A 72 -5.41 -6.65 18.73
C ARG A 72 -4.52 -5.41 18.68
N ILE A 73 -4.33 -4.79 17.53
CA ILE A 73 -3.54 -3.55 17.38
C ILE A 73 -4.13 -2.46 18.28
N ALA A 74 -5.44 -2.26 18.23
CA ALA A 74 -6.11 -1.25 19.05
C ALA A 74 -5.91 -1.45 20.54
N LYS A 75 -5.92 -2.70 21.01
CA LYS A 75 -5.71 -3.08 22.41
C LYS A 75 -4.25 -2.96 22.87
N GLU A 76 -3.31 -3.42 22.04
CA GLU A 76 -1.90 -3.57 22.43
C GLU A 76 -1.05 -2.33 22.09
N VAL A 77 -1.44 -1.57 21.06
CA VAL A 77 -0.67 -0.42 20.56
C VAL A 77 -1.44 0.89 20.71
N GLY A 78 -2.70 0.90 20.33
CA GLY A 78 -3.58 2.06 20.37
C GLY A 78 -4.48 2.16 19.13
N PRO A 79 -5.40 3.13 19.13
CA PRO A 79 -6.32 3.34 18.02
C PRO A 79 -5.55 3.68 16.74
N VAL A 80 -5.98 3.11 15.62
CA VAL A 80 -5.34 3.33 14.31
C VAL A 80 -5.74 4.68 13.77
N ASP A 81 -4.79 5.55 13.51
CA ASP A 81 -4.99 6.88 12.95
C ASP A 81 -4.68 6.94 11.45
N ILE A 82 -3.75 6.12 11.01
CA ILE A 82 -3.28 6.05 9.62
C ILE A 82 -3.31 4.61 9.15
N LEU A 83 -3.91 4.37 7.97
CA LEU A 83 -3.87 3.08 7.31
C LEU A 83 -3.23 3.23 5.92
N VAL A 84 -2.15 2.49 5.66
CA VAL A 84 -1.55 2.36 4.34
C VAL A 84 -1.84 0.97 3.80
N ASN A 85 -2.76 0.85 2.86
CA ASN A 85 -3.07 -0.38 2.15
C ASN A 85 -2.01 -0.62 1.07
N ASN A 86 -0.93 -1.31 1.44
CA ASN A 86 0.21 -1.58 0.57
C ASN A 86 0.33 -3.07 0.20
N ALA A 87 -0.28 -3.98 0.96
CA ALA A 87 -0.25 -5.41 0.64
C ALA A 87 -0.76 -5.69 -0.78
N GLY A 88 -0.08 -6.56 -1.50
CA GLY A 88 -0.48 -6.92 -2.86
C GLY A 88 0.40 -8.01 -3.46
N ILE A 89 -0.15 -8.69 -4.44
CA ILE A 89 0.51 -9.75 -5.22
C ILE A 89 0.26 -9.56 -6.71
N THR A 90 1.07 -10.21 -7.53
CA THR A 90 0.83 -10.37 -8.97
C THR A 90 0.71 -11.86 -9.32
N ARG A 91 -0.05 -12.15 -10.37
CA ARG A 91 -0.16 -13.44 -11.05
C ARG A 91 -0.28 -13.16 -12.54
N ASP A 92 0.88 -12.78 -13.11
CA ASP A 92 0.97 -12.27 -14.46
C ASP A 92 0.90 -13.39 -15.48
N THR A 93 -0.09 -13.33 -16.35
CA THR A 93 -0.26 -14.25 -17.47
C THR A 93 -1.23 -13.65 -18.50
N THR A 94 -1.18 -14.12 -19.74
CA THR A 94 -2.14 -13.66 -20.76
C THR A 94 -3.55 -14.10 -20.38
N PHE A 95 -4.56 -13.31 -20.76
CA PHE A 95 -5.96 -13.59 -20.44
C PHE A 95 -6.38 -15.00 -20.89
N LYS A 96 -5.90 -15.46 -22.05
CA LYS A 96 -6.16 -16.82 -22.55
C LYS A 96 -5.69 -17.92 -21.59
N LYS A 97 -4.61 -17.68 -20.81
CA LYS A 97 -4.02 -18.67 -19.90
C LYS A 97 -4.38 -18.41 -18.44
N MET A 98 -5.01 -17.29 -18.14
CA MET A 98 -5.34 -16.90 -16.77
C MET A 98 -6.36 -17.85 -16.17
N SER A 99 -6.00 -18.49 -15.08
CA SER A 99 -6.94 -19.32 -14.32
C SER A 99 -7.87 -18.46 -13.44
N LYS A 100 -9.03 -19.03 -13.09
CA LYS A 100 -9.94 -18.40 -12.12
C LYS A 100 -9.24 -18.21 -10.76
N GLY A 101 -8.36 -19.12 -10.37
CA GLY A 101 -7.58 -19.03 -9.14
C GLY A 101 -6.57 -17.87 -9.17
N ASP A 102 -5.91 -17.61 -10.30
CA ASP A 102 -5.01 -16.46 -10.45
C ASP A 102 -5.79 -15.15 -10.36
N TRP A 103 -6.95 -15.09 -11.03
CA TRP A 103 -7.84 -13.94 -10.94
C TRP A 103 -8.27 -13.69 -9.50
N ASP A 104 -8.87 -14.69 -8.84
CA ASP A 104 -9.41 -14.55 -7.48
C ASP A 104 -8.35 -14.19 -6.47
N SER A 105 -7.18 -14.82 -6.53
CA SER A 105 -6.08 -14.52 -5.62
C SER A 105 -5.66 -13.05 -5.70
N VAL A 106 -5.58 -12.49 -6.92
CA VAL A 106 -5.18 -11.10 -7.11
C VAL A 106 -6.28 -10.13 -6.67
N ILE A 107 -7.55 -10.39 -7.04
CA ILE A 107 -8.68 -9.53 -6.62
C ILE A 107 -8.80 -9.51 -5.10
N ARG A 108 -8.82 -10.68 -4.45
CA ARG A 108 -8.96 -10.77 -2.99
C ARG A 108 -7.81 -10.08 -2.26
N THR A 109 -6.56 -10.31 -2.70
CA THR A 109 -5.40 -9.73 -2.00
C THR A 109 -5.21 -8.25 -2.29
N ASN A 110 -5.50 -7.78 -3.51
CA ASN A 110 -5.19 -6.40 -3.90
C ASN A 110 -6.39 -5.45 -3.78
N LEU A 111 -7.63 -5.93 -3.88
CA LEU A 111 -8.83 -5.09 -3.86
C LEU A 111 -9.70 -5.34 -2.62
N ASP A 112 -10.12 -6.60 -2.38
CA ASP A 112 -10.97 -6.89 -1.22
C ASP A 112 -10.24 -6.56 0.09
N SER A 113 -8.93 -6.74 0.15
CA SER A 113 -8.10 -6.35 1.28
C SER A 113 -8.22 -4.87 1.65
N VAL A 114 -8.39 -3.99 0.66
CA VAL A 114 -8.56 -2.55 0.91
C VAL A 114 -9.86 -2.30 1.66
N PHE A 115 -10.94 -2.94 1.25
CA PHE A 115 -12.20 -2.91 2.00
C PHE A 115 -12.04 -3.55 3.38
N ASN A 116 -11.48 -4.77 3.44
CA ASN A 116 -11.37 -5.54 4.68
C ASN A 116 -10.64 -4.76 5.78
N MET A 117 -9.48 -4.20 5.47
CA MET A 117 -8.69 -3.42 6.44
C MET A 117 -9.31 -2.06 6.74
N THR A 118 -9.78 -1.34 5.72
CA THR A 118 -10.32 0.01 5.89
C THR A 118 -11.59 -0.01 6.75
N LYS A 119 -12.45 -1.01 6.57
CA LYS A 119 -13.68 -1.17 7.36
C LYS A 119 -13.40 -1.28 8.85
N GLN A 120 -12.31 -1.92 9.25
CA GLN A 120 -11.98 -2.13 10.67
C GLN A 120 -11.49 -0.86 11.39
N VAL A 121 -10.99 0.12 10.66
CA VAL A 121 -10.41 1.35 11.25
C VAL A 121 -11.31 2.58 11.08
N MET A 122 -12.24 2.52 10.15
CA MET A 122 -12.99 3.69 9.70
C MET A 122 -13.87 4.32 10.80
N ASP A 123 -14.65 3.50 11.49
CA ASP A 123 -15.56 3.98 12.53
C ASP A 123 -14.79 4.75 13.62
N GLY A 124 -13.66 4.19 14.10
CA GLY A 124 -12.81 4.86 15.08
C GLY A 124 -12.15 6.15 14.56
N MET A 125 -11.75 6.21 13.29
CA MET A 125 -11.23 7.43 12.68
C MET A 125 -12.31 8.52 12.63
N VAL A 126 -13.53 8.16 12.21
CA VAL A 126 -14.69 9.07 12.13
C VAL A 126 -15.06 9.60 13.52
N GLU A 127 -15.14 8.72 14.53
CA GLU A 127 -15.46 9.11 15.92
C GLU A 127 -14.44 10.10 16.50
N ARG A 128 -13.16 9.93 16.18
CA ARG A 128 -12.10 10.84 16.64
C ARG A 128 -11.95 12.11 15.79
N GLY A 129 -12.69 12.22 14.68
CA GLY A 129 -12.64 13.40 13.79
C GLY A 129 -11.30 13.55 13.06
N TRP A 130 -10.50 12.47 12.96
CA TRP A 130 -9.21 12.47 12.27
C TRP A 130 -8.85 11.09 11.75
N GLY A 131 -8.40 11.01 10.53
CA GLY A 131 -7.90 9.77 9.93
C GLY A 131 -7.24 10.00 8.57
N ARG A 132 -6.32 9.10 8.20
CA ARG A 132 -5.66 9.10 6.88
C ARG A 132 -5.63 7.70 6.32
N VAL A 133 -6.20 7.51 5.15
CA VAL A 133 -6.14 6.24 4.42
C VAL A 133 -5.42 6.47 3.09
N VAL A 134 -4.36 5.72 2.84
CA VAL A 134 -3.61 5.76 1.59
C VAL A 134 -3.59 4.37 0.96
N ASN A 135 -4.16 4.27 -0.24
CA ASN A 135 -4.20 3.03 -1.02
C ASN A 135 -3.06 3.03 -2.04
N VAL A 136 -2.20 2.02 -1.99
CA VAL A 136 -1.09 1.87 -2.94
C VAL A 136 -1.57 1.11 -4.17
N SER A 137 -1.94 1.86 -5.20
CA SER A 137 -2.32 1.33 -6.51
C SER A 137 -1.07 1.09 -7.39
N SER A 138 -1.16 1.40 -8.66
CA SER A 138 -0.10 1.25 -9.66
C SER A 138 -0.44 2.08 -10.89
N VAL A 139 0.58 2.50 -11.63
CA VAL A 139 0.41 3.03 -12.99
C VAL A 139 -0.40 2.08 -13.88
N ASN A 140 -0.32 0.76 -13.63
CA ASN A 140 -1.06 -0.26 -14.38
C ASN A 140 -2.56 -0.30 -14.04
N GLY A 141 -2.98 0.32 -12.93
CA GLY A 141 -4.41 0.58 -12.65
C GLY A 141 -4.98 1.69 -13.53
N SER A 142 -4.14 2.61 -14.03
CA SER A 142 -4.57 3.70 -14.91
C SER A 142 -4.41 3.35 -16.39
N LYS A 143 -3.25 2.83 -16.82
CA LYS A 143 -2.97 2.56 -18.23
C LYS A 143 -3.21 1.12 -18.69
N GLY A 144 -3.38 0.19 -17.75
CA GLY A 144 -3.35 -1.24 -18.03
C GLY A 144 -1.94 -1.76 -18.30
N ALA A 145 -1.79 -3.11 -18.30
CA ALA A 145 -0.56 -3.76 -18.69
C ALA A 145 -0.85 -5.13 -19.32
N PHE A 146 -0.09 -5.49 -20.35
CA PHE A 146 -0.19 -6.80 -20.99
C PHE A 146 0.08 -7.91 -19.96
N GLY A 147 -0.78 -8.90 -19.93
CA GLY A 147 -0.67 -10.04 -18.99
C GLY A 147 -1.11 -9.74 -17.55
N GLN A 148 -1.71 -8.57 -17.27
CA GLN A 148 -2.12 -8.14 -15.94
C GLN A 148 -3.60 -7.73 -15.88
N THR A 149 -4.50 -8.42 -16.55
CA THR A 149 -5.92 -8.07 -16.51
C THR A 149 -6.51 -8.12 -15.10
N ASN A 150 -6.11 -9.11 -14.29
CA ASN A 150 -6.47 -9.22 -12.87
C ASN A 150 -5.88 -8.09 -12.02
N TYR A 151 -4.58 -7.85 -12.13
CA TYR A 151 -3.87 -6.83 -11.36
C TYR A 151 -4.33 -5.42 -11.71
N SER A 152 -4.45 -5.11 -13.01
CA SER A 152 -4.93 -3.82 -13.47
C SER A 152 -6.37 -3.55 -13.04
N ALA A 153 -7.25 -4.56 -13.10
CA ALA A 153 -8.62 -4.45 -12.59
C ALA A 153 -8.66 -4.16 -11.09
N ALA A 154 -7.87 -4.90 -10.28
CA ALA A 154 -7.80 -4.66 -8.84
C ALA A 154 -7.28 -3.26 -8.50
N LYS A 155 -6.19 -2.83 -9.16
CA LYS A 155 -5.59 -1.52 -8.92
C LYS A 155 -6.47 -0.36 -9.41
N ALA A 156 -7.18 -0.52 -10.52
CA ALA A 156 -8.20 0.43 -10.98
C ALA A 156 -9.40 0.51 -10.01
N GLY A 157 -9.84 -0.63 -9.48
CA GLY A 157 -10.92 -0.69 -8.48
C GLY A 157 -10.63 0.14 -7.23
N MET A 158 -9.37 0.23 -6.80
CA MET A 158 -8.97 1.10 -5.68
C MET A 158 -9.30 2.58 -5.94
N HIS A 159 -9.22 3.05 -7.19
CA HIS A 159 -9.52 4.43 -7.53
C HIS A 159 -11.00 4.76 -7.30
N GLY A 160 -11.89 3.86 -7.73
CA GLY A 160 -13.34 3.98 -7.49
C GLY A 160 -13.67 3.93 -5.99
N PHE A 161 -13.13 2.93 -5.28
CA PHE A 161 -13.27 2.81 -3.82
C PHE A 161 -12.83 4.08 -3.09
N THR A 162 -11.66 4.60 -3.43
CA THR A 162 -11.10 5.82 -2.82
C THR A 162 -12.01 7.02 -3.00
N LYS A 163 -12.49 7.26 -4.21
CA LYS A 163 -13.37 8.40 -4.53
C LYS A 163 -14.69 8.31 -3.77
N ALA A 164 -15.32 7.14 -3.79
CA ALA A 164 -16.60 6.94 -3.11
C ALA A 164 -16.47 7.12 -1.59
N LEU A 165 -15.50 6.46 -0.97
CA LEU A 165 -15.30 6.56 0.48
C LEU A 165 -14.91 7.98 0.92
N ALA A 166 -14.10 8.68 0.13
CA ALA A 166 -13.73 10.07 0.41
C ALA A 166 -14.96 10.98 0.53
N LEU A 167 -15.97 10.81 -0.33
CA LEU A 167 -17.24 11.57 -0.27
C LEU A 167 -18.00 11.33 1.04
N GLU A 168 -17.95 10.10 1.56
CA GLU A 168 -18.69 9.72 2.78
C GLU A 168 -18.04 10.30 4.05
N VAL A 169 -16.68 10.36 4.08
CA VAL A 169 -15.94 10.61 5.33
C VAL A 169 -15.24 11.97 5.40
N ALA A 170 -15.18 12.73 4.30
CA ALA A 170 -14.44 14.00 4.24
C ALA A 170 -14.88 14.99 5.35
N ARG A 171 -16.19 15.14 5.56
CA ARG A 171 -16.73 16.03 6.60
C ARG A 171 -16.47 15.54 8.03
N LYS A 172 -15.94 14.35 8.17
CA LYS A 172 -15.56 13.72 9.45
C LYS A 172 -14.07 13.84 9.75
N GLY A 173 -13.33 14.66 8.99
CA GLY A 173 -11.89 14.86 9.18
C GLY A 173 -11.00 13.70 8.70
N VAL A 174 -11.56 12.77 7.93
CA VAL A 174 -10.82 11.64 7.36
C VAL A 174 -10.56 11.89 5.88
N THR A 175 -9.29 11.71 5.45
CA THR A 175 -8.94 11.74 4.03
C THR A 175 -8.64 10.34 3.51
N VAL A 176 -9.06 10.08 2.28
CA VAL A 176 -8.83 8.79 1.59
C VAL A 176 -8.23 9.08 0.23
N ASN A 177 -7.01 8.64 -0.01
CA ASN A 177 -6.30 8.89 -1.26
C ASN A 177 -5.67 7.62 -1.82
N THR A 178 -5.42 7.62 -3.10
CA THR A 178 -4.65 6.60 -3.81
C THR A 178 -3.37 7.22 -4.35
N ILE A 179 -2.29 6.46 -4.32
CA ILE A 179 -1.09 6.74 -5.09
C ILE A 179 -0.92 5.69 -6.18
N SER A 180 -0.39 6.08 -7.33
CA SER A 180 -0.13 5.20 -8.48
C SER A 180 1.35 5.22 -8.85
N PRO A 181 2.19 4.39 -8.18
CA PRO A 181 3.60 4.25 -8.51
C PRO A 181 3.80 3.67 -9.91
N GLY A 182 4.89 4.11 -10.57
CA GLY A 182 5.46 3.45 -11.74
C GLY A 182 6.39 2.31 -11.36
N TYR A 183 7.42 2.06 -12.18
CA TYR A 183 8.48 1.11 -11.85
C TYR A 183 9.40 1.66 -10.75
N ILE A 184 9.43 0.97 -9.63
CA ILE A 184 10.19 1.34 -8.42
C ILE A 184 11.30 0.32 -8.21
N GLY A 185 12.52 0.78 -7.89
CA GLY A 185 13.71 -0.03 -7.65
C GLY A 185 13.64 -0.89 -6.38
N THR A 186 12.62 -1.73 -6.29
CA THR A 186 12.49 -2.75 -5.24
C THR A 186 13.32 -3.99 -5.60
N LYS A 187 13.62 -4.84 -4.62
CA LYS A 187 14.34 -6.11 -4.86
C LYS A 187 13.72 -6.93 -6.00
N MET A 188 12.39 -6.91 -6.14
CA MET A 188 11.68 -7.62 -7.21
C MET A 188 12.00 -7.04 -8.60
N VAL A 189 11.98 -5.72 -8.75
CA VAL A 189 12.28 -5.05 -10.03
C VAL A 189 13.77 -5.13 -10.36
N MET A 190 14.63 -5.02 -9.34
CA MET A 190 16.09 -5.16 -9.51
C MET A 190 16.53 -6.59 -9.86
N ALA A 191 15.68 -7.58 -9.68
CA ALA A 191 15.93 -8.96 -10.13
C ALA A 191 15.67 -9.17 -11.63
N ILE A 192 15.07 -8.20 -12.31
CA ILE A 192 14.89 -8.22 -13.78
C ILE A 192 16.27 -8.07 -14.45
N PRO A 193 16.60 -8.88 -15.47
CA PRO A 193 17.86 -8.75 -16.19
C PRO A 193 18.11 -7.32 -16.67
N LYS A 194 19.35 -6.83 -16.51
CA LYS A 194 19.71 -5.44 -16.83
C LYS A 194 19.35 -5.06 -18.27
N GLU A 195 19.57 -5.98 -19.20
CA GLU A 195 19.27 -5.78 -20.64
C GLU A 195 17.77 -5.54 -20.87
N VAL A 196 16.91 -6.21 -20.09
CA VAL A 196 15.45 -6.03 -20.16
C VAL A 196 15.05 -4.70 -19.52
N LEU A 197 15.67 -4.34 -18.40
CA LEU A 197 15.44 -3.03 -17.76
C LEU A 197 15.80 -1.90 -18.72
N ASP A 198 17.00 -1.93 -19.30
CA ASP A 198 17.53 -0.87 -20.17
C ASP A 198 16.79 -0.80 -21.51
N ALA A 199 16.44 -1.95 -22.12
CA ALA A 199 15.81 -1.97 -23.43
C ALA A 199 14.28 -1.81 -23.41
N LYS A 200 13.59 -2.24 -22.34
CA LYS A 200 12.12 -2.32 -22.36
C LYS A 200 11.44 -1.48 -21.29
N ILE A 201 12.09 -1.21 -20.17
CA ILE A 201 11.46 -0.54 -19.02
C ILE A 201 11.87 0.93 -18.95
N LEU A 202 13.16 1.22 -18.87
CA LEU A 202 13.65 2.59 -18.74
C LEU A 202 13.20 3.52 -19.87
N PRO A 203 13.15 3.08 -21.15
CA PRO A 203 12.66 3.94 -22.23
C PRO A 203 11.18 4.37 -22.09
N GLN A 204 10.39 3.65 -21.26
CA GLN A 204 9.01 4.02 -20.99
C GLN A 204 8.88 5.10 -19.90
N ILE A 205 9.97 5.44 -19.21
CA ILE A 205 9.97 6.39 -18.09
C ILE A 205 10.65 7.68 -18.53
N PRO A 206 9.92 8.79 -18.75
CA PRO A 206 10.51 10.06 -19.18
C PRO A 206 11.66 10.57 -18.29
N LEU A 207 11.62 10.31 -16.97
CA LEU A 207 12.74 10.65 -16.08
C LEU A 207 13.98 9.77 -16.27
N GLY A 208 13.94 8.73 -17.13
CA GLY A 208 15.07 7.90 -17.51
C GLY A 208 15.61 6.98 -16.40
N ARG A 209 14.89 6.82 -15.31
CA ARG A 209 15.29 5.98 -14.18
C ARG A 209 14.11 5.34 -13.47
N LEU A 210 14.36 4.28 -12.72
CA LEU A 210 13.40 3.76 -11.76
C LEU A 210 13.14 4.78 -10.63
N GLY A 211 11.93 4.79 -10.10
CA GLY A 211 11.63 5.49 -8.86
C GLY A 211 12.33 4.82 -7.67
N LYS A 212 12.67 5.60 -6.65
CA LYS A 212 13.20 5.07 -5.40
C LYS A 212 12.06 4.77 -4.43
N PRO A 213 12.10 3.69 -3.64
CA PRO A 213 11.10 3.42 -2.61
C PRO A 213 10.88 4.59 -1.65
N GLU A 214 11.94 5.35 -1.34
CA GLU A 214 11.90 6.52 -0.46
C GLU A 214 11.12 7.69 -1.07
N GLU A 215 11.05 7.81 -2.40
CA GLU A 215 10.24 8.83 -3.08
C GLU A 215 8.75 8.52 -2.88
N ILE A 216 8.37 7.24 -2.98
CA ILE A 216 7.00 6.78 -2.71
C ILE A 216 6.62 7.01 -1.24
N ALA A 217 7.50 6.60 -0.33
CA ALA A 217 7.29 6.81 1.10
C ALA A 217 7.15 8.31 1.46
N GLY A 218 7.89 9.20 0.78
CA GLY A 218 7.77 10.65 0.93
C GLY A 218 6.39 11.18 0.60
N LEU A 219 5.81 10.74 -0.51
CA LEU A 219 4.45 11.12 -0.90
C LEU A 219 3.40 10.59 0.10
N ILE A 220 3.56 9.34 0.56
CA ILE A 220 2.65 8.77 1.57
C ILE A 220 2.70 9.59 2.87
N ILE A 221 3.89 9.97 3.34
CA ILE A 221 4.03 10.79 4.54
C ILE A 221 3.34 12.13 4.36
N TYR A 222 3.52 12.81 3.23
CA TYR A 222 2.81 14.04 2.91
C TYR A 222 1.29 13.84 3.00
N LEU A 223 0.75 12.80 2.36
CA LEU A 223 -0.69 12.51 2.39
C LEU A 223 -1.22 12.15 3.79
N CYS A 224 -0.34 11.68 4.68
CA CYS A 224 -0.69 11.37 6.07
C CYS A 224 -0.51 12.58 7.01
N SER A 225 0.06 13.67 6.55
CA SER A 225 0.30 14.87 7.34
C SER A 225 -0.93 15.79 7.44
N ASP A 226 -0.82 16.83 8.25
CA ASP A 226 -1.87 17.87 8.36
C ASP A 226 -1.82 18.85 7.17
N GLU A 227 -0.66 19.00 6.51
CA GLU A 227 -0.50 19.81 5.29
C GLU A 227 -1.32 19.26 4.11
N ALA A 228 -1.62 17.96 4.11
CA ALA A 228 -2.46 17.32 3.09
C ALA A 228 -3.96 17.26 3.48
N ALA A 229 -4.39 17.98 4.50
CA ALA A 229 -5.78 17.91 5.00
C ALA A 229 -6.85 18.27 3.94
N PHE A 230 -6.47 19.00 2.88
CA PHE A 230 -7.36 19.35 1.76
C PHE A 230 -7.23 18.41 0.56
N VAL A 231 -6.42 17.35 0.67
CA VAL A 231 -6.25 16.33 -0.38
C VAL A 231 -7.06 15.10 0.00
N THR A 232 -8.16 14.86 -0.69
CA THR A 232 -8.98 13.64 -0.51
C THR A 232 -9.63 13.23 -1.82
N GLY A 233 -9.87 11.93 -2.00
CA GLY A 233 -10.44 11.34 -3.22
C GLY A 233 -9.48 11.34 -4.43
N ALA A 234 -8.22 11.74 -4.24
CA ALA A 234 -7.25 11.84 -5.30
C ALA A 234 -6.62 10.47 -5.66
N ASN A 235 -6.27 10.32 -6.94
CA ASN A 235 -5.30 9.33 -7.39
C ASN A 235 -4.05 10.05 -7.86
N ILE A 236 -2.98 10.01 -7.09
CA ILE A 236 -1.76 10.77 -7.37
C ILE A 236 -0.75 9.88 -8.06
N ALA A 237 -0.45 10.22 -9.34
CA ALA A 237 0.58 9.55 -10.11
C ALA A 237 1.97 9.89 -9.56
N ILE A 238 2.78 8.85 -9.31
CA ILE A 238 4.19 8.97 -8.94
C ILE A 238 4.99 7.94 -9.75
N ASN A 239 5.16 8.21 -11.03
CA ASN A 239 5.58 7.22 -12.02
C ASN A 239 6.67 7.74 -12.99
N GLY A 240 7.30 8.87 -12.70
CA GLY A 240 8.35 9.45 -13.54
C GLY A 240 7.90 9.88 -14.92
N GLY A 241 6.61 10.16 -15.10
CA GLY A 241 5.99 10.52 -16.37
C GLY A 241 5.59 9.32 -17.24
N GLN A 242 5.71 8.08 -16.73
CA GLN A 242 5.35 6.86 -17.46
C GLN A 242 3.89 6.83 -17.92
N HIS A 243 3.02 7.53 -17.21
CA HIS A 243 1.63 7.77 -17.56
C HIS A 243 1.21 9.14 -17.02
N MET A 244 0.74 10.00 -17.88
CA MET A 244 0.25 11.33 -17.56
C MET A 244 -1.28 11.33 -17.75
N GLN A 245 -2.01 11.89 -16.77
CA GLN A 245 -3.47 12.06 -16.82
C GLN A 245 -3.81 13.49 -17.20
#